data_7943812fa058ab57be936dda1fd7e633
#
_entry.id   7943812fa058ab57be936dda1fd7e633
#
_cell.length_a   1.000
_cell.length_b   1.000
_cell.length_c   1.000
_cell.angle_alpha   90.00
_cell.angle_beta   90.00
_cell.angle_gamma   90.00
#
_symmetry.space_group_name_H-M   'P 1'
#
loop_
_entity.id
_entity.type
_entity.pdbx_description
1 polymer ?
#
loop_
_entity_poly.entity_id
_entity_poly.type
_entity_poly.pdbx_seq_one_letter_code
_entity_poly.pdbx_strand_id
1 'polypeptide(L)'
;MAHQPVGDSQTITTSATSARVQFAVQTDTVRVVPISQNVHVAIGTTATATTSDYFVPAGTPATLNLGRASSMGIAGVTTGAATVIDLSEGMGNPFKVDDVLTISGITGETGFNTTAKVVSIQEARTIGYAQFGAKLTIDHDSRGLFAGDAVVTAAEARRTLTVAARTDSGSGKLYVQQVQISGDQ
;
A
#
# COMPACT_ATOMS: atom_id res chain seq x y z
N MET A 1 11.85 11.95 20.29
CA MET A 1 11.50 11.93 18.85
C MET A 1 10.06 12.37 18.70
N ALA A 2 9.80 13.37 17.85
CA ALA A 2 8.43 13.79 17.55
C ALA A 2 7.88 12.92 16.41
N HIS A 3 6.60 12.56 16.52
CA HIS A 3 5.87 11.82 15.49
C HIS A 3 4.94 12.79 14.77
N GLN A 4 5.13 12.97 13.47
CA GLN A 4 4.21 13.71 12.63
C GLN A 4 3.24 12.72 11.97
N PRO A 5 1.92 12.81 12.22
CA PRO A 5 0.96 11.95 11.55
C PRO A 5 0.89 12.26 10.05
N VAL A 6 0.74 11.21 9.24
CA VAL A 6 0.62 11.29 7.79
C VAL A 6 -0.60 10.47 7.34
N GLY A 7 -1.47 11.10 6.56
CA GLY A 7 -2.74 10.50 6.14
C GLY A 7 -3.71 10.28 7.30
N ASP A 8 -4.78 9.54 7.03
CA ASP A 8 -5.82 9.26 8.00
C ASP A 8 -5.44 8.12 8.94
N SER A 9 -5.85 8.23 10.21
CA SER A 9 -5.74 7.11 11.13
C SER A 9 -6.82 6.06 10.83
N GLN A 10 -6.45 4.80 11.01
CA GLN A 10 -7.38 3.68 10.84
C GLN A 10 -7.54 2.92 12.16
N THR A 11 -8.64 2.19 12.29
CA THR A 11 -8.92 1.39 13.49
C THR A 11 -9.22 -0.05 13.09
N ILE A 12 -8.53 -0.98 13.74
CA ILE A 12 -8.82 -2.41 13.65
C ILE A 12 -9.63 -2.79 14.90
N THR A 13 -10.83 -3.32 14.73
CA THR A 13 -11.52 -4.04 15.81
C THR A 13 -10.87 -5.41 15.95
N THR A 14 -10.19 -5.64 17.07
CA THR A 14 -9.42 -6.85 17.31
C THR A 14 -10.20 -7.90 18.06
N SER A 15 -9.96 -9.16 17.77
CA SER A 15 -10.51 -10.34 18.45
C SER A 15 -9.50 -11.49 18.36
N ALA A 16 -9.84 -12.67 18.83
CA ALA A 16 -9.02 -13.87 18.64
C ALA A 16 -8.87 -14.28 17.15
N THR A 17 -9.70 -13.73 16.26
CA THR A 17 -9.53 -13.85 14.82
C THR A 17 -8.78 -12.62 14.29
N SER A 18 -7.82 -12.84 13.38
CA SER A 18 -7.07 -11.75 12.76
C SER A 18 -7.99 -10.83 11.95
N ALA A 19 -7.94 -9.54 12.26
CA ALA A 19 -8.57 -8.48 11.47
C ALA A 19 -7.47 -7.58 10.89
N ARG A 20 -7.76 -6.82 9.83
CA ARG A 20 -6.73 -6.07 9.12
C ARG A 20 -7.26 -4.77 8.50
N VAL A 21 -6.34 -3.83 8.29
CA VAL A 21 -6.52 -2.63 7.46
C VAL A 21 -5.39 -2.54 6.45
N GLN A 22 -5.66 -1.85 5.35
CA GLN A 22 -4.68 -1.61 4.29
C GLN A 22 -4.45 -0.11 4.13
N PHE A 23 -3.22 0.26 3.82
CA PHE A 23 -2.90 1.63 3.40
C PHE A 23 -1.90 1.68 2.27
N ALA A 24 -2.10 2.65 1.38
CA ALA A 24 -1.05 3.13 0.50
C ALA A 24 0.08 3.72 1.37
N VAL A 25 1.29 3.18 1.22
CA VAL A 25 2.43 3.53 2.10
C VAL A 25 2.96 4.90 1.72
N GLN A 26 2.81 5.88 2.62
CA GLN A 26 3.28 7.25 2.45
C GLN A 26 4.55 7.54 3.26
N THR A 27 4.79 6.76 4.32
CA THR A 27 5.97 6.86 5.17
C THR A 27 6.57 5.47 5.39
N ASP A 28 7.76 5.40 5.93
CA ASP A 28 8.41 4.13 6.29
C ASP A 28 7.98 3.57 7.65
N THR A 29 7.14 4.31 8.38
CA THR A 29 6.79 3.99 9.76
C THR A 29 5.29 4.07 10.02
N VAL A 30 4.80 3.16 10.87
CA VAL A 30 3.45 3.18 11.42
C VAL A 30 3.50 3.13 12.94
N ARG A 31 2.69 3.97 13.57
CA ARG A 31 2.44 3.93 15.01
C ARG A 31 1.15 3.16 15.27
N VAL A 32 1.20 2.21 16.18
CA VAL A 32 0.06 1.40 16.60
C VAL A 32 -0.19 1.61 18.09
N VAL A 33 -1.46 1.68 18.49
CA VAL A 33 -1.86 1.86 19.90
C VAL A 33 -3.03 0.92 20.20
N PRO A 34 -2.80 -0.19 20.91
CA PRO A 34 -3.87 -1.08 21.32
C PRO A 34 -4.62 -0.51 22.53
N ILE A 35 -5.94 -0.67 22.51
CA ILE A 35 -6.86 -0.27 23.60
C ILE A 35 -7.61 -1.48 24.10
N SER A 36 -7.62 -1.64 25.42
CA SER A 36 -8.35 -2.65 26.19
C SER A 36 -7.76 -4.06 26.19
N GLN A 37 -7.01 -4.46 25.17
CA GLN A 37 -6.42 -5.79 25.05
C GLN A 37 -5.01 -5.71 24.50
N ASN A 38 -4.16 -6.67 24.91
CA ASN A 38 -2.89 -6.92 24.24
C ASN A 38 -3.15 -7.42 22.82
N VAL A 39 -2.29 -7.06 21.88
CA VAL A 39 -2.44 -7.48 20.49
C VAL A 39 -1.15 -8.06 19.93
N HIS A 40 -1.29 -8.99 18.98
CA HIS A 40 -0.23 -9.43 18.09
C HIS A 40 -0.43 -8.74 16.75
N VAL A 41 0.64 -8.18 16.19
CA VAL A 41 0.60 -7.36 14.98
C VAL A 41 1.51 -7.97 13.92
N ALA A 42 0.97 -8.16 12.71
CA ALA A 42 1.70 -8.55 11.52
C ALA A 42 1.61 -7.47 10.45
N ILE A 43 2.68 -7.26 9.69
CA ILE A 43 2.74 -6.30 8.58
C ILE A 43 3.24 -7.01 7.32
N GLY A 44 2.59 -6.77 6.20
CA GLY A 44 2.98 -7.34 4.91
C GLY A 44 1.98 -7.00 3.81
N THR A 45 2.18 -7.50 2.60
CA THR A 45 1.26 -7.27 1.47
C THR A 45 -0.13 -7.89 1.73
N THR A 46 -0.17 -9.08 2.36
CA THR A 46 -1.40 -9.81 2.70
C THR A 46 -1.32 -10.39 4.11
N ALA A 47 -0.85 -9.58 5.07
CA ALA A 47 -0.61 -10.05 6.44
C ALA A 47 -1.87 -10.61 7.11
N THR A 48 -1.65 -11.68 7.88
CA THR A 48 -2.61 -12.28 8.81
C THR A 48 -1.90 -12.45 10.15
N ALA A 49 -2.44 -11.85 11.21
CA ALA A 49 -1.82 -11.90 12.53
C ALA A 49 -2.06 -13.25 13.23
N THR A 50 -1.00 -13.78 13.84
CA THR A 50 -0.98 -15.00 14.65
C THR A 50 -0.50 -14.67 16.08
N THR A 51 -0.57 -15.60 17.00
CA THR A 51 -0.05 -15.43 18.36
C THR A 51 1.48 -15.43 18.44
N SER A 52 2.16 -15.72 17.34
CA SER A 52 3.62 -15.69 17.23
C SER A 52 4.16 -14.36 16.67
N ASP A 53 3.27 -13.45 16.27
CA ASP A 53 3.66 -12.16 15.71
C ASP A 53 4.01 -11.13 16.79
N TYR A 54 4.40 -9.93 16.36
CA TYR A 54 4.89 -8.88 17.26
C TYR A 54 3.86 -8.51 18.32
N PHE A 55 4.21 -8.71 19.58
CA PHE A 55 3.34 -8.46 20.73
C PHE A 55 3.40 -6.98 21.16
N VAL A 56 2.22 -6.37 21.31
CA VAL A 56 2.06 -4.98 21.78
C VAL A 56 1.11 -4.99 22.99
N PRO A 57 1.58 -4.61 24.19
CA PRO A 57 0.73 -4.53 25.37
C PRO A 57 -0.35 -3.47 25.25
N ALA A 58 -1.51 -3.70 25.86
CA ALA A 58 -2.60 -2.75 25.93
C ALA A 58 -2.15 -1.39 26.50
N GLY A 59 -2.58 -0.30 25.88
CA GLY A 59 -2.23 1.07 26.28
C GLY A 59 -0.79 1.48 25.96
N THR A 60 0.05 0.60 25.39
CA THR A 60 1.43 0.90 25.05
C THR A 60 1.55 1.20 23.56
N PRO A 61 1.92 2.42 23.14
CA PRO A 61 2.20 2.70 21.76
C PRO A 61 3.45 1.96 21.28
N ALA A 62 3.39 1.40 20.06
CA ALA A 62 4.55 0.87 19.37
C ALA A 62 4.72 1.53 18.01
N THR A 63 5.97 1.72 17.59
CA THR A 63 6.31 2.21 16.26
C THR A 63 6.99 1.09 15.48
N LEU A 64 6.42 0.75 14.32
CA LEU A 64 6.84 -0.36 13.49
C LEU A 64 7.27 0.16 12.11
N ASN A 65 8.26 -0.51 11.52
CA ASN A 65 8.76 -0.15 10.21
C ASN A 65 7.87 -0.79 9.11
N LEU A 66 7.43 0.03 8.16
CA LEU A 66 6.70 -0.41 6.96
C LEU A 66 7.63 -0.71 5.77
N GLY A 67 8.93 -0.47 5.94
CA GLY A 67 9.87 -0.41 4.85
C GLY A 67 9.69 0.86 4.01
N ARG A 68 10.52 1.00 2.98
CA ARG A 68 10.54 2.21 2.15
C ARG A 68 9.19 2.46 1.49
N ALA A 69 8.66 3.66 1.65
CA ALA A 69 7.54 4.14 0.86
C ALA A 69 7.96 4.17 -0.62
N SER A 70 7.14 3.56 -1.48
CA SER A 70 7.41 3.51 -2.92
C SER A 70 6.18 3.99 -3.67
N SER A 71 6.36 5.01 -4.49
CA SER A 71 5.33 5.52 -5.40
C SER A 71 5.95 5.89 -6.73
N MET A 72 5.14 5.86 -7.78
CA MET A 72 5.55 6.17 -9.14
C MET A 72 4.39 6.78 -9.90
N GLY A 73 4.67 7.84 -10.68
CA GLY A 73 3.69 8.41 -11.59
C GLY A 73 3.28 7.41 -12.67
N ILE A 74 2.05 7.52 -13.13
CA ILE A 74 1.47 6.72 -14.19
C ILE A 74 1.46 7.54 -15.47
N ALA A 75 1.98 6.97 -16.56
CA ALA A 75 2.00 7.58 -17.90
C ALA A 75 0.86 7.09 -18.79
N GLY A 76 0.28 5.93 -18.48
CA GLY A 76 -0.81 5.36 -19.26
C GLY A 76 -1.41 4.10 -18.61
N VAL A 77 -2.58 3.72 -19.11
CA VAL A 77 -3.27 2.50 -18.71
C VAL A 77 -3.76 1.77 -19.95
N THR A 78 -3.80 0.44 -19.90
CA THR A 78 -4.34 -0.40 -20.95
C THR A 78 -5.34 -1.39 -20.36
N THR A 79 -6.51 -1.48 -20.97
CA THR A 79 -7.60 -2.37 -20.54
C THR A 79 -7.31 -3.83 -20.88
N GLY A 80 -7.85 -4.73 -20.05
CA GLY A 80 -7.74 -6.18 -20.27
C GLY A 80 -8.35 -6.98 -19.14
N ALA A 81 -8.28 -8.31 -19.25
CA ALA A 81 -8.57 -9.21 -18.14
C ALA A 81 -7.58 -9.02 -16.97
N ALA A 82 -6.42 -8.47 -17.26
CA ALA A 82 -5.47 -7.91 -16.32
C ALA A 82 -5.08 -6.52 -16.88
N THR A 83 -5.20 -5.50 -16.05
CA THR A 83 -4.88 -4.12 -16.45
C THR A 83 -3.37 -3.94 -16.55
N VAL A 84 -2.91 -3.23 -17.59
CA VAL A 84 -1.51 -2.82 -17.69
C VAL A 84 -1.39 -1.34 -17.33
N ILE A 85 -0.47 -1.04 -16.43
CA ILE A 85 -0.10 0.31 -15.99
C ILE A 85 1.27 0.63 -16.58
N ASP A 86 1.35 1.71 -17.35
CA ASP A 86 2.61 2.25 -17.84
C ASP A 86 3.13 3.27 -16.82
N LEU A 87 4.31 3.02 -16.26
CA LEU A 87 4.95 3.96 -15.34
C LEU A 87 5.65 5.08 -16.08
N SER A 88 5.77 6.24 -15.44
CA SER A 88 6.47 7.40 -15.99
C SER A 88 7.93 7.08 -16.31
N GLU A 89 8.45 7.68 -17.38
CA GLU A 89 9.83 7.49 -17.84
C GLU A 89 10.86 8.08 -16.87
N GLY A 90 12.11 7.63 -16.99
CA GLY A 90 13.28 8.22 -16.34
C GLY A 90 13.51 7.82 -14.88
N MET A 91 12.59 7.08 -14.28
CA MET A 91 12.72 6.58 -12.90
C MET A 91 12.71 5.05 -12.92
N GLY A 92 13.61 4.42 -12.18
CA GLY A 92 13.62 2.95 -12.06
C GLY A 92 12.31 2.43 -11.44
N ASN A 93 11.94 1.20 -11.77
CA ASN A 93 10.77 0.55 -11.19
C ASN A 93 11.02 0.18 -9.72
N PRO A 94 10.26 0.74 -8.76
CA PRO A 94 10.44 0.43 -7.34
C PRO A 94 9.62 -0.79 -6.87
N PHE A 95 8.80 -1.37 -7.75
CA PHE A 95 7.85 -2.43 -7.42
C PHE A 95 8.37 -3.81 -7.80
N LYS A 96 7.78 -4.83 -7.21
CA LYS A 96 8.08 -6.25 -7.47
C LYS A 96 6.79 -7.01 -7.78
N VAL A 97 6.92 -8.16 -8.42
CA VAL A 97 5.83 -9.13 -8.54
C VAL A 97 5.37 -9.51 -7.13
N ASP A 98 4.06 -9.68 -6.96
CA ASP A 98 3.34 -9.89 -5.71
C ASP A 98 3.21 -8.67 -4.79
N ASP A 99 3.79 -7.51 -5.12
CA ASP A 99 3.43 -6.27 -4.43
C ASP A 99 1.93 -5.96 -4.66
N VAL A 100 1.28 -5.44 -3.63
CA VAL A 100 -0.05 -4.85 -3.75
C VAL A 100 0.11 -3.35 -3.94
N LEU A 101 -0.53 -2.80 -4.95
CA LEU A 101 -0.47 -1.37 -5.29
C LEU A 101 -1.85 -0.75 -5.19
N THR A 102 -1.92 0.46 -4.65
CA THR A 102 -3.05 1.36 -4.84
C THR A 102 -2.76 2.29 -6.01
N ILE A 103 -3.62 2.25 -6.99
CA ILE A 103 -3.66 3.15 -8.14
C ILE A 103 -4.66 4.26 -7.80
N SER A 104 -4.24 5.50 -7.91
CA SER A 104 -5.05 6.68 -7.56
C SER A 104 -4.76 7.87 -8.45
N GLY A 105 -5.65 8.86 -8.45
CA GLY A 105 -5.48 10.10 -9.19
C GLY A 105 -5.85 10.01 -10.69
N ILE A 106 -6.37 8.88 -11.17
CA ILE A 106 -6.92 8.77 -12.52
C ILE A 106 -8.29 9.43 -12.53
N THR A 107 -8.53 10.36 -13.46
CA THR A 107 -9.81 11.04 -13.66
C THR A 107 -10.35 10.72 -15.06
N GLY A 108 -11.58 11.12 -15.34
CA GLY A 108 -12.31 10.69 -16.55
C GLY A 108 -12.84 9.27 -16.38
N GLU A 109 -12.01 8.26 -16.56
CA GLU A 109 -12.37 6.86 -16.29
C GLU A 109 -11.79 6.42 -14.93
N THR A 110 -12.55 6.65 -13.86
CA THR A 110 -12.11 6.39 -12.48
C THR A 110 -12.10 4.91 -12.09
N GLY A 111 -12.65 4.02 -12.91
CA GLY A 111 -12.63 2.59 -12.69
C GLY A 111 -11.23 1.98 -12.62
N PHE A 112 -10.22 2.70 -13.13
CA PHE A 112 -8.81 2.31 -12.98
C PHE A 112 -8.22 2.62 -11.59
N ASN A 113 -8.85 3.47 -10.77
CA ASN A 113 -8.43 3.69 -9.38
C ASN A 113 -8.80 2.46 -8.56
N THR A 114 -7.80 1.66 -8.23
CA THR A 114 -7.99 0.34 -7.61
C THR A 114 -6.83 -0.03 -6.71
N THR A 115 -7.03 -1.06 -5.90
CA THR A 115 -5.96 -1.73 -5.17
C THR A 115 -5.84 -3.15 -5.69
N ALA A 116 -4.72 -3.48 -6.30
CA ALA A 116 -4.53 -4.76 -6.97
C ALA A 116 -3.08 -5.26 -6.84
N LYS A 117 -2.90 -6.56 -7.04
CA LYS A 117 -1.60 -7.22 -6.97
C LYS A 117 -0.87 -7.14 -8.32
N VAL A 118 0.44 -6.91 -8.29
CA VAL A 118 1.31 -7.00 -9.46
C VAL A 118 1.52 -8.45 -9.85
N VAL A 119 1.12 -8.80 -11.07
CA VAL A 119 1.21 -10.16 -11.63
C VAL A 119 2.50 -10.33 -12.42
N SER A 120 2.87 -9.32 -13.20
CA SER A 120 4.11 -9.33 -13.98
C SER A 120 4.66 -7.92 -14.19
N ILE A 121 5.94 -7.84 -14.49
CA ILE A 121 6.66 -6.60 -14.74
C ILE A 121 7.44 -6.74 -16.03
N GLN A 122 7.28 -5.76 -16.91
CA GLN A 122 8.20 -5.50 -18.01
C GLN A 122 9.04 -4.29 -17.61
N GLU A 123 10.32 -4.50 -17.37
CA GLU A 123 11.22 -3.42 -16.93
C GLU A 123 11.35 -2.30 -17.99
N ALA A 124 11.70 -1.13 -17.48
CA ALA A 124 12.02 0.02 -18.31
C ALA A 124 13.14 -0.32 -19.30
N ARG A 125 13.04 0.19 -20.52
CA ARG A 125 14.02 -0.10 -21.57
C ARG A 125 14.31 1.14 -22.39
N THR A 126 15.51 1.19 -22.96
CA THR A 126 15.91 2.20 -23.92
C THR A 126 16.07 1.52 -25.30
N ILE A 127 15.45 2.07 -26.33
CA ILE A 127 15.58 1.62 -27.72
C ILE A 127 16.02 2.82 -28.54
N GLY A 128 17.28 2.83 -28.98
CA GLY A 128 17.88 4.00 -29.59
C GLY A 128 17.93 5.17 -28.61
N TYR A 129 17.27 6.28 -28.93
CA TYR A 129 17.15 7.45 -28.04
C TYR A 129 15.83 7.50 -27.28
N ALA A 130 14.91 6.56 -27.52
CA ALA A 130 13.63 6.50 -26.83
C ALA A 130 13.76 5.74 -25.52
N GLN A 131 13.30 6.35 -24.43
CA GLN A 131 13.18 5.71 -23.13
C GLN A 131 11.72 5.32 -22.90
N PHE A 132 11.51 4.13 -22.38
CA PHE A 132 10.19 3.60 -22.04
C PHE A 132 10.17 3.29 -20.55
N GLY A 133 9.15 3.76 -19.85
CA GLY A 133 8.90 3.39 -18.47
C GLY A 133 8.62 1.88 -18.31
N ALA A 134 8.69 1.38 -17.11
CA ALA A 134 8.28 0.01 -16.83
C ALA A 134 6.76 -0.16 -16.99
N LYS A 135 6.34 -1.36 -17.38
CA LYS A 135 4.92 -1.74 -17.46
C LYS A 135 4.61 -2.77 -16.39
N LEU A 136 3.58 -2.49 -15.61
CA LEU A 136 3.09 -3.39 -14.58
C LEU A 136 1.78 -4.02 -15.05
N THR A 137 1.69 -5.33 -15.05
CA THR A 137 0.40 -6.01 -15.18
C THR A 137 -0.14 -6.25 -13.78
N ILE A 138 -1.34 -5.77 -13.50
CA ILE A 138 -2.01 -5.93 -12.20
C ILE A 138 -3.25 -6.81 -12.32
N ASP A 139 -3.58 -7.52 -11.24
CA ASP A 139 -4.75 -8.38 -11.12
C ASP A 139 -6.03 -7.54 -10.92
N HIS A 140 -6.42 -6.86 -12.00
CA HIS A 140 -7.62 -6.03 -12.08
C HIS A 140 -8.24 -6.18 -13.47
N ASP A 141 -9.49 -6.66 -13.53
CA ASP A 141 -10.23 -6.78 -14.79
C ASP A 141 -10.84 -5.44 -15.17
N SER A 142 -10.32 -4.84 -16.23
CA SER A 142 -10.76 -3.54 -16.75
C SER A 142 -11.38 -3.61 -18.15
N ARG A 143 -11.85 -4.78 -18.61
CA ARG A 143 -12.41 -4.98 -19.96
C ARG A 143 -13.64 -4.12 -20.27
N GLY A 144 -14.33 -3.62 -19.23
CA GLY A 144 -15.48 -2.71 -19.40
C GLY A 144 -15.13 -1.22 -19.35
N LEU A 145 -13.85 -0.86 -19.16
CA LEU A 145 -13.38 0.52 -19.02
C LEU A 145 -12.81 1.04 -20.34
N PHE A 146 -12.81 2.36 -20.52
CA PHE A 146 -12.27 3.02 -21.72
C PHE A 146 -10.95 3.71 -21.38
N ALA A 147 -9.82 3.10 -21.76
CA ALA A 147 -8.50 3.66 -21.52
C ALA A 147 -8.28 5.05 -22.16
N GLY A 148 -8.97 5.34 -23.27
CA GLY A 148 -8.92 6.64 -23.94
C GLY A 148 -9.53 7.80 -23.14
N ASP A 149 -10.41 7.51 -22.19
CA ASP A 149 -11.04 8.50 -21.34
C ASP A 149 -10.27 8.71 -20.02
N ALA A 150 -9.28 7.87 -19.72
CA ALA A 150 -8.47 7.95 -18.52
C ALA A 150 -7.46 9.10 -18.62
N VAL A 151 -7.58 10.07 -17.72
CA VAL A 151 -6.62 11.18 -17.58
C VAL A 151 -5.66 10.85 -16.42
N VAL A 152 -4.39 10.67 -16.75
CA VAL A 152 -3.36 10.17 -15.83
C VAL A 152 -2.39 11.26 -15.33
N THR A 153 -2.64 12.54 -15.62
CA THR A 153 -1.69 13.66 -15.34
C THR A 153 -1.24 13.73 -13.87
N ALA A 154 -2.11 13.37 -12.92
CA ALA A 154 -1.81 13.33 -11.49
C ALA A 154 -1.92 11.90 -10.91
N ALA A 155 -1.93 10.90 -11.79
CA ALA A 155 -2.08 9.52 -11.37
C ALA A 155 -0.78 8.93 -10.83
N GLU A 156 -0.91 8.15 -9.76
CA GLU A 156 0.22 7.44 -9.16
C GLU A 156 -0.14 6.00 -8.80
N ALA A 157 0.87 5.14 -8.88
CA ALA A 157 0.88 3.83 -8.28
C ALA A 157 1.69 3.88 -6.97
N ARG A 158 1.12 3.40 -5.88
CA ARG A 158 1.75 3.42 -4.57
C ARG A 158 1.69 2.04 -3.91
N ARG A 159 2.82 1.58 -3.35
CA ARG A 159 2.83 0.31 -2.63
C ARG A 159 1.85 0.36 -1.46
N THR A 160 1.09 -0.70 -1.32
CA THR A 160 0.07 -0.89 -0.28
C THR A 160 0.51 -2.02 0.65
N LEU A 161 0.42 -1.78 1.95
CA LEU A 161 0.66 -2.77 2.97
C LEU A 161 -0.58 -2.98 3.83
N THR A 162 -0.67 -4.19 4.34
CA THR A 162 -1.67 -4.62 5.32
C THR A 162 -1.05 -4.62 6.71
N VAL A 163 -1.70 -3.96 7.66
CA VAL A 163 -1.48 -4.19 9.08
C VAL A 163 -2.60 -5.08 9.58
N ALA A 164 -2.25 -6.24 10.07
CA ALA A 164 -3.17 -7.20 10.67
C ALA A 164 -2.94 -7.25 12.18
N ALA A 165 -4.01 -7.47 12.94
CA ALA A 165 -3.92 -7.59 14.38
C ALA A 165 -4.91 -8.62 14.91
N ARG A 166 -4.52 -9.28 16.02
CA ARG A 166 -5.40 -10.17 16.78
C ARG A 166 -5.07 -10.06 18.28
N THR A 167 -6.02 -10.47 19.11
CA THR A 167 -5.83 -10.67 20.54
C THR A 167 -5.72 -12.16 20.85
N ASP A 168 -5.21 -12.53 22.02
CA ASP A 168 -5.27 -13.93 22.49
C ASP A 168 -6.70 -14.31 22.89
N SER A 169 -7.42 -13.37 23.52
CA SER A 169 -8.82 -13.56 23.96
C SER A 169 -9.51 -12.20 24.07
N GLY A 170 -10.84 -12.21 24.01
CA GLY A 170 -11.63 -10.99 24.12
C GLY A 170 -11.57 -10.13 22.87
N SER A 171 -12.05 -8.89 22.99
CA SER A 171 -12.08 -7.90 21.93
C SER A 171 -11.52 -6.56 22.39
N GLY A 172 -10.91 -5.84 21.46
CA GLY A 172 -10.33 -4.51 21.67
C GLY A 172 -10.28 -3.70 20.40
N LYS A 173 -9.52 -2.63 20.43
CA LYS A 173 -9.24 -1.78 19.27
C LYS A 173 -7.75 -1.57 19.12
N LEU A 174 -7.26 -1.58 17.90
CA LEU A 174 -5.93 -1.13 17.54
C LEU A 174 -6.06 0.12 16.66
N TYR A 175 -5.56 1.25 17.14
CA TYR A 175 -5.40 2.45 16.34
C TYR A 175 -4.09 2.37 15.57
N VAL A 176 -4.16 2.68 14.29
CA VAL A 176 -3.05 2.54 13.34
C VAL A 176 -2.91 3.84 12.57
N GLN A 177 -1.74 4.48 12.66
CA GLN A 177 -1.45 5.77 12.02
C GLN A 177 -0.08 5.72 11.36
N GLN A 178 0.00 6.06 10.07
CA GLN A 178 1.28 6.34 9.46
C GLN A 178 1.90 7.59 10.08
N VAL A 179 3.18 7.53 10.40
CA VAL A 179 3.89 8.65 11.03
C VAL A 179 5.24 8.86 10.37
N GLN A 180 5.62 10.11 10.24
CA GLN A 180 6.98 10.50 9.93
C GLN A 180 7.71 10.77 11.24
N ILE A 181 8.86 10.16 11.42
CA ILE A 181 9.73 10.43 12.56
C ILE A 181 10.66 11.58 12.15
N SER A 182 10.49 12.75 12.78
CA SER A 182 11.45 13.82 12.63
C SER A 182 12.70 13.45 13.43
N GLY A 183 13.80 13.19 12.75
CA GLY A 183 15.10 13.13 13.39
C GLY A 183 15.44 14.53 13.93
N ASP A 184 15.99 14.59 15.15
CA ASP A 184 16.69 15.77 15.59
C ASP A 184 17.86 16.00 14.62
N GLN A 185 17.82 17.14 13.92
CA GLN A 185 18.97 17.66 13.17
C GLN A 185 19.95 18.27 14.14
#